data_f08d1610916c1a001cfa27da2580e4d5
#
_entry.id   f08d1610916c1a001cfa27da2580e4d5
#
_cell.length_a   1.000
_cell.length_b   1.000
_cell.length_c   1.000
_cell.angle_alpha   90.00
_cell.angle_beta   90.00
_cell.angle_gamma   90.00
#
_symmetry.space_group_name_H-M   'P 1'
#
loop_
_entity.id
_entity.type
_entity.pdbx_description
1 polymer ?
#
loop_
_entity_poly.entity_id
_entity_poly.type
_entity_poly.pdbx_seq_one_letter_code
_entity_poly.pdbx_strand_id
1 'polypeptide(L)'
;NYSKPETIAKWMEENKEQAVKEAVHKTGFSGLYGSIACICYAFDDGEVFSVDCRDGEEKMLEQLYAHVFSASGVDTHNGMVSMPVTFIGHNIIGFDLPFIKHRSIINQVKPPIQFRKAFDAKPWSAEVADTMLMWSSDKEKRASMDKLCKAFGIQGKGDFDGSMVADTWPTDPQKVIDYCADDVRRTRDMFKRMTFDFGQMSFLKAA
;
A
#
# COMPACT_ATOMS: atom_id res chain seq x y z
N ASN A 1 -27.59 14.36 -24.88
CA ASN A 1 -28.15 15.67 -24.48
C ASN A 1 -26.97 16.59 -24.18
N TYR A 2 -26.62 17.45 -25.14
CA TYR A 2 -25.65 18.51 -24.90
C TYR A 2 -26.35 19.61 -24.12
N SER A 3 -25.94 19.83 -22.88
CA SER A 3 -26.44 20.91 -22.06
C SER A 3 -26.09 22.24 -22.71
N LYS A 4 -27.03 23.23 -22.67
CA LYS A 4 -26.77 24.58 -23.20
C LYS A 4 -25.54 25.18 -22.54
N PRO A 5 -24.72 26.01 -23.24
CA PRO A 5 -23.51 26.64 -22.66
C PRO A 5 -23.76 27.34 -21.34
N GLU A 6 -24.90 28.02 -21.20
CA GLU A 6 -25.32 28.69 -19.98
C GLU A 6 -25.54 27.75 -18.80
N THR A 7 -26.08 26.53 -19.06
CA THR A 7 -26.29 25.51 -18.05
C THR A 7 -24.97 24.92 -17.60
N ILE A 8 -24.02 24.74 -18.53
CA ILE A 8 -22.66 24.26 -18.23
C ILE A 8 -21.92 25.30 -17.39
N ALA A 9 -21.98 26.57 -17.77
CA ALA A 9 -21.34 27.70 -17.03
C ALA A 9 -21.85 27.76 -15.59
N LYS A 10 -23.17 27.74 -15.41
CA LYS A 10 -23.81 27.76 -14.09
C LYS A 10 -23.41 26.54 -13.26
N TRP A 11 -23.43 25.33 -13.85
CA TRP A 11 -23.01 24.11 -13.16
C TRP A 11 -21.52 24.18 -12.75
N MET A 12 -20.64 24.68 -13.62
CA MET A 12 -19.23 24.86 -13.33
C MET A 12 -19.01 25.85 -12.18
N GLU A 13 -19.76 26.93 -12.12
CA GLU A 13 -19.67 27.93 -11.05
C GLU A 13 -20.14 27.35 -9.71
N GLU A 14 -21.25 26.61 -9.70
CA GLU A 14 -21.82 25.99 -8.50
C GLU A 14 -20.98 24.80 -7.97
N ASN A 15 -20.26 24.09 -8.83
CA ASN A 15 -19.54 22.87 -8.46
C ASN A 15 -18.00 23.01 -8.51
N LYS A 16 -17.46 24.20 -8.84
CA LYS A 16 -16.03 24.42 -9.04
C LYS A 16 -15.19 24.01 -7.82
N GLU A 17 -15.59 24.45 -6.64
CA GLU A 17 -14.84 24.16 -5.40
C GLU A 17 -14.80 22.66 -5.10
N GLN A 18 -15.94 21.99 -5.25
CA GLN A 18 -16.03 20.55 -5.03
C GLN A 18 -15.22 19.79 -6.08
N ALA A 19 -15.30 20.15 -7.34
CA ALA A 19 -14.54 19.55 -8.43
C ALA A 19 -13.02 19.71 -8.24
N VAL A 20 -12.59 20.89 -7.76
CA VAL A 20 -11.18 21.14 -7.43
C VAL A 20 -10.75 20.25 -6.26
N LYS A 21 -11.53 20.17 -5.18
CA LYS A 21 -11.21 19.27 -4.04
C LYS A 21 -11.09 17.82 -4.48
N GLU A 22 -12.03 17.34 -5.29
CA GLU A 22 -11.98 15.97 -5.82
C GLU A 22 -10.78 15.73 -6.75
N ALA A 23 -10.44 16.71 -7.59
CA ALA A 23 -9.28 16.63 -8.46
C ALA A 23 -7.98 16.60 -7.64
N VAL A 24 -7.83 17.46 -6.63
CA VAL A 24 -6.68 17.45 -5.71
C VAL A 24 -6.62 16.14 -4.96
N HIS A 25 -7.74 15.65 -4.41
CA HIS A 25 -7.78 14.37 -3.71
C HIS A 25 -7.33 13.20 -4.60
N LYS A 26 -7.76 13.16 -5.86
CA LYS A 26 -7.33 12.15 -6.84
C LYS A 26 -5.83 12.18 -7.11
N THR A 27 -5.16 13.32 -6.96
CA THR A 27 -3.70 13.40 -7.13
C THR A 27 -2.95 12.60 -6.08
N GLY A 28 -3.51 12.42 -4.87
CA GLY A 28 -2.94 11.61 -3.80
C GLY A 28 -2.79 10.11 -4.16
N PHE A 29 -3.52 9.63 -5.18
CA PHE A 29 -3.39 8.26 -5.69
C PHE A 29 -2.33 8.09 -6.79
N SER A 30 -1.61 9.15 -7.12
CA SER A 30 -0.56 9.14 -8.15
C SER A 30 0.80 9.49 -7.55
N GLY A 31 1.76 8.59 -7.66
CA GLY A 31 3.13 8.86 -7.23
C GLY A 31 3.82 10.03 -7.98
N LEU A 32 3.20 10.56 -9.05
CA LEU A 32 3.68 11.76 -9.73
C LEU A 32 3.37 13.05 -8.95
N TYR A 33 2.19 13.12 -8.34
CA TYR A 33 1.67 14.34 -7.69
C TYR A 33 1.55 14.21 -6.17
N GLY A 34 1.23 13.01 -5.69
CA GLY A 34 1.14 12.72 -4.27
C GLY A 34 2.49 12.43 -3.64
N SER A 35 2.54 12.43 -2.31
CA SER A 35 3.68 11.99 -1.50
C SER A 35 3.25 10.86 -0.57
N ILE A 36 4.22 10.08 -0.09
CA ILE A 36 3.95 8.99 0.86
C ILE A 36 3.92 9.57 2.27
N ALA A 37 2.83 9.38 2.98
CA ALA A 37 2.70 9.78 4.39
C ALA A 37 3.47 8.82 5.31
N CYS A 38 3.18 7.53 5.21
CA CYS A 38 3.88 6.47 5.94
C CYS A 38 3.86 5.16 5.15
N ILE A 39 4.76 4.26 5.49
CA ILE A 39 4.78 2.87 5.01
C ILE A 39 4.87 1.96 6.23
N CYS A 40 3.91 1.05 6.38
CA CYS A 40 3.97 -0.01 7.37
C CYS A 40 4.29 -1.34 6.69
N TYR A 41 5.11 -2.15 7.33
CA TYR A 41 5.54 -3.45 6.81
C TYR A 41 5.94 -4.40 7.94
N ALA A 42 6.00 -5.67 7.64
CA ALA A 42 6.49 -6.69 8.57
C ALA A 42 7.31 -7.73 7.79
N PHE A 43 8.18 -8.41 8.49
CA PHE A 43 8.90 -9.57 7.97
C PHE A 43 8.23 -10.82 8.53
N ASP A 44 7.75 -11.68 7.64
CA ASP A 44 7.04 -12.91 7.98
C ASP A 44 5.94 -12.68 9.04
N ASP A 45 5.98 -13.39 10.15
CA ASP A 45 5.04 -13.27 11.26
C ASP A 45 5.50 -12.29 12.35
N GLY A 46 6.57 -11.55 12.10
CA GLY A 46 7.14 -10.61 13.05
C GLY A 46 6.27 -9.37 13.31
N GLU A 47 6.83 -8.48 14.10
CA GLU A 47 6.21 -7.20 14.43
C GLU A 47 6.04 -6.30 13.19
N VAL A 48 5.07 -5.41 13.27
CA VAL A 48 4.84 -4.40 12.23
C VAL A 48 5.72 -3.20 12.51
N PHE A 49 6.56 -2.86 11.56
CA PHE A 49 7.36 -1.65 11.54
C PHE A 49 6.65 -0.55 10.77
N SER A 50 6.99 0.70 11.08
CA SER A 50 6.54 1.86 10.34
C SER A 50 7.71 2.80 10.07
N VAL A 51 7.68 3.43 8.88
CA VAL A 51 8.50 4.59 8.52
C VAL A 51 7.58 5.67 8.01
N ASP A 52 7.89 6.93 8.25
CA ASP A 52 7.01 8.04 7.88
C ASP A 52 7.78 9.27 7.37
N CYS A 53 7.06 10.18 6.73
CA CYS A 53 7.65 11.32 6.04
C CYS A 53 7.88 12.56 6.91
N ARG A 54 7.71 12.49 8.24
CA ARG A 54 7.86 13.67 9.12
C ARG A 54 9.26 14.28 9.06
N ASP A 55 10.28 13.47 8.82
CA ASP A 55 11.67 13.92 8.60
C ASP A 55 12.07 14.03 7.11
N GLY A 56 11.09 13.93 6.22
CA GLY A 56 11.26 13.94 4.77
C GLY A 56 11.08 12.57 4.13
N GLU A 57 10.48 12.57 2.94
CA GLU A 57 10.16 11.36 2.18
C GLU A 57 11.42 10.62 1.72
N GLU A 58 12.49 11.34 1.40
CA GLU A 58 13.81 10.79 1.08
C GLU A 58 14.32 9.88 2.20
N LYS A 59 14.39 10.42 3.42
CA LYS A 59 14.85 9.68 4.61
C LYS A 59 13.98 8.47 4.93
N MET A 60 12.65 8.63 4.78
CA MET A 60 11.71 7.53 4.96
C MET A 60 12.00 6.37 4.00
N LEU A 61 12.23 6.68 2.72
CA LEU A 61 12.57 5.67 1.70
C LEU A 61 13.93 5.02 1.99
N GLU A 62 14.92 5.79 2.42
CA GLU A 62 16.24 5.26 2.82
C GLU A 62 16.12 4.30 4.00
N GLN A 63 15.34 4.64 5.02
CA GLN A 63 15.08 3.78 6.19
C GLN A 63 14.39 2.48 5.78
N LEU A 64 13.32 2.55 4.95
CA LEU A 64 12.65 1.38 4.43
C LEU A 64 13.63 0.44 3.71
N TYR A 65 14.45 1.01 2.83
CA TYR A 65 15.41 0.25 2.02
C TYR A 65 16.52 -0.37 2.84
N ALA A 66 17.02 0.34 3.83
CA ALA A 66 18.02 -0.18 4.77
C ALA A 66 17.46 -1.36 5.58
N HIS A 67 16.22 -1.26 6.07
CA HIS A 67 15.57 -2.35 6.80
C HIS A 67 15.37 -3.60 5.94
N VAL A 68 14.82 -3.44 4.72
CA VAL A 68 14.61 -4.59 3.81
C VAL A 68 15.94 -5.20 3.38
N PHE A 69 16.95 -4.38 3.11
CA PHE A 69 18.29 -4.87 2.79
C PHE A 69 18.90 -5.65 3.96
N SER A 70 18.81 -5.12 5.17
CA SER A 70 19.34 -5.78 6.38
C SER A 70 18.61 -7.10 6.68
N ALA A 71 17.27 -7.10 6.59
CA ALA A 71 16.46 -8.29 6.86
C ALA A 71 16.67 -9.41 5.82
N SER A 72 17.00 -9.04 4.57
CA SER A 72 17.27 -10.01 3.48
C SER A 72 18.74 -10.34 3.30
N GLY A 73 19.65 -9.66 4.00
CA GLY A 73 21.09 -9.91 3.94
C GLY A 73 21.49 -11.10 4.78
N VAL A 74 22.23 -12.02 4.19
CA VAL A 74 22.91 -13.11 4.93
C VAL A 74 24.40 -12.89 4.81
N ASP A 75 25.08 -12.80 5.95
CA ASP A 75 26.54 -12.73 5.97
C ASP A 75 27.11 -14.12 5.65
N THR A 76 27.95 -14.16 4.66
CA THR A 76 28.62 -15.38 4.22
C THR A 76 30.13 -15.19 4.30
N HIS A 77 30.88 -16.30 4.29
CA HIS A 77 32.34 -16.25 4.27
C HIS A 77 32.92 -15.39 3.11
N ASN A 78 32.16 -15.16 2.05
CA ASN A 78 32.53 -14.35 0.88
C ASN A 78 31.85 -12.98 0.84
N GLY A 79 31.27 -12.51 1.95
CA GLY A 79 30.54 -11.24 2.05
C GLY A 79 29.03 -11.42 2.14
N MET A 80 28.31 -10.29 2.18
CA MET A 80 26.86 -10.29 2.34
C MET A 80 26.16 -10.70 1.03
N VAL A 81 25.34 -11.75 1.10
CA VAL A 81 24.49 -12.22 0.02
C VAL A 81 23.04 -11.83 0.30
N SER A 82 22.37 -11.26 -0.67
CA SER A 82 20.96 -10.91 -0.57
C SER A 82 20.08 -12.12 -0.87
N MET A 83 19.24 -12.48 0.07
CA MET A 83 18.23 -13.53 -0.12
C MET A 83 17.06 -13.01 -0.96
N PRO A 84 16.38 -13.88 -1.71
CA PRO A 84 15.11 -13.52 -2.37
C PRO A 84 14.08 -13.03 -1.35
N VAL A 85 13.33 -12.00 -1.73
CA VAL A 85 12.24 -11.44 -0.95
C VAL A 85 10.97 -11.50 -1.79
N THR A 86 9.87 -11.95 -1.20
CA THR A 86 8.53 -11.84 -1.78
C THR A 86 7.77 -10.74 -1.07
N PHE A 87 7.40 -9.69 -1.79
CA PHE A 87 6.55 -8.62 -1.26
C PHE A 87 5.09 -9.05 -1.29
N ILE A 88 4.42 -9.00 -0.15
CA ILE A 88 3.01 -9.39 -0.02
C ILE A 88 2.19 -8.14 0.26
N GLY A 89 1.14 -7.92 -0.53
CA GLY A 89 0.24 -6.79 -0.35
C GLY A 89 -1.12 -7.02 -0.97
N HIS A 90 -2.05 -6.10 -0.73
CA HIS A 90 -3.37 -6.10 -1.35
C HIS A 90 -3.46 -5.00 -2.41
N ASN A 91 -3.51 -5.35 -3.69
CA ASN A 91 -3.35 -4.44 -4.82
C ASN A 91 -1.94 -3.82 -4.91
N ILE A 92 -0.95 -4.48 -4.37
CA ILE A 92 0.43 -3.98 -4.27
C ILE A 92 1.07 -3.76 -5.65
N ILE A 93 0.76 -4.60 -6.64
CA ILE A 93 1.22 -4.44 -8.03
C ILE A 93 0.56 -3.23 -8.69
N GLY A 94 -0.70 -2.96 -8.36
CA GLY A 94 -1.46 -1.86 -8.95
C GLY A 94 -1.24 -0.51 -8.27
N PHE A 95 -0.75 -0.47 -7.03
CA PHE A 95 -0.68 0.76 -6.26
C PHE A 95 0.64 0.96 -5.53
N ASP A 96 0.96 0.18 -4.50
CA ASP A 96 2.06 0.47 -3.58
C ASP A 96 3.44 0.46 -4.28
N LEU A 97 3.75 -0.61 -5.03
CA LEU A 97 5.04 -0.73 -5.71
C LEU A 97 5.26 0.35 -6.79
N PRO A 98 4.29 0.65 -7.68
CA PRO A 98 4.40 1.77 -8.61
C PRO A 98 4.55 3.12 -7.89
N PHE A 99 3.83 3.33 -6.79
CA PHE A 99 3.91 4.57 -6.04
C PHE A 99 5.30 4.75 -5.42
N ILE A 100 5.81 3.74 -4.71
CA ILE A 100 7.17 3.73 -4.14
C ILE A 100 8.23 3.93 -5.23
N LYS A 101 8.09 3.26 -6.39
CA LYS A 101 8.98 3.43 -7.54
C LYS A 101 9.04 4.89 -8.01
N HIS A 102 7.87 5.51 -8.21
CA HIS A 102 7.80 6.91 -8.66
C HIS A 102 8.41 7.85 -7.63
N ARG A 103 8.09 7.67 -6.35
CA ARG A 103 8.63 8.52 -5.29
C ARG A 103 10.14 8.35 -5.13
N SER A 104 10.66 7.12 -5.29
CA SER A 104 12.11 6.88 -5.30
C SER A 104 12.83 7.62 -6.43
N ILE A 105 12.24 7.64 -7.62
CA ILE A 105 12.79 8.38 -8.77
C ILE A 105 12.78 9.89 -8.49
N ILE A 106 11.67 10.42 -7.99
CA ILE A 106 11.50 11.85 -7.73
C ILE A 106 12.45 12.33 -6.62
N ASN A 107 12.58 11.55 -5.55
CA ASN A 107 13.47 11.86 -4.42
C ASN A 107 14.93 11.41 -4.66
N GLN A 108 15.24 10.82 -5.80
CA GLN A 108 16.58 10.33 -6.19
C GLN A 108 17.15 9.28 -5.22
N VAL A 109 16.30 8.54 -4.52
CA VAL A 109 16.67 7.45 -3.61
C VAL A 109 16.79 6.15 -4.39
N LYS A 110 17.97 5.51 -4.31
CA LYS A 110 18.25 4.27 -5.06
C LYS A 110 17.68 3.05 -4.32
N PRO A 111 16.67 2.34 -4.88
CA PRO A 111 16.13 1.14 -4.27
C PRO A 111 17.13 -0.02 -4.30
N PRO A 112 17.15 -0.88 -3.28
CA PRO A 112 17.92 -2.13 -3.30
C PRO A 112 17.36 -3.11 -4.35
N ILE A 113 18.13 -4.17 -4.63
CA ILE A 113 17.82 -5.11 -5.71
C ILE A 113 16.45 -5.78 -5.53
N GLN A 114 16.03 -6.02 -4.30
CA GLN A 114 14.76 -6.64 -3.96
C GLN A 114 13.59 -5.80 -4.51
N PHE A 115 13.57 -4.50 -4.20
CA PHE A 115 12.55 -3.58 -4.72
C PHE A 115 12.61 -3.43 -6.23
N ARG A 116 13.81 -3.34 -6.81
CA ARG A 116 13.96 -3.18 -8.26
C ARG A 116 13.38 -4.37 -9.04
N LYS A 117 13.52 -5.59 -8.51
CA LYS A 117 12.87 -6.78 -9.09
C LYS A 117 11.35 -6.74 -8.91
N ALA A 118 10.87 -6.33 -7.73
CA ALA A 118 9.45 -6.25 -7.44
C ALA A 118 8.72 -5.15 -8.25
N PHE A 119 9.37 -4.05 -8.57
CA PHE A 119 8.76 -2.96 -9.36
C PHE A 119 8.31 -3.38 -10.76
N ASP A 120 8.95 -4.36 -11.34
CA ASP A 120 8.63 -4.85 -12.68
C ASP A 120 7.95 -6.25 -12.64
N ALA A 121 7.61 -6.72 -11.43
CA ALA A 121 6.99 -8.02 -11.22
C ALA A 121 5.61 -8.12 -11.87
N LYS A 122 5.30 -9.32 -12.32
CA LYS A 122 3.99 -9.70 -12.87
C LYS A 122 3.22 -10.50 -11.82
N PRO A 123 1.90 -10.67 -11.98
CA PRO A 123 1.10 -11.42 -11.01
C PRO A 123 1.62 -12.85 -10.69
N TRP A 124 2.40 -13.41 -11.59
CA TRP A 124 2.98 -14.76 -11.46
C TRP A 124 4.47 -14.75 -11.08
N SER A 125 5.06 -13.60 -10.83
CA SER A 125 6.47 -13.47 -10.41
C SER A 125 6.63 -13.87 -8.95
N ALA A 126 7.76 -14.51 -8.62
CA ALA A 126 8.06 -14.91 -7.25
C ALA A 126 8.35 -13.75 -6.30
N GLU A 127 8.65 -12.58 -6.84
CA GLU A 127 8.97 -11.38 -6.08
C GLU A 127 7.76 -10.72 -5.44
N VAL A 128 6.53 -11.07 -5.86
CA VAL A 128 5.30 -10.41 -5.38
C VAL A 128 4.17 -11.42 -5.22
N ALA A 129 3.43 -11.32 -4.12
CA ALA A 129 2.14 -11.95 -3.92
C ALA A 129 1.07 -10.88 -3.67
N ASP A 130 0.21 -10.64 -4.65
CA ASP A 130 -0.87 -9.67 -4.57
C ASP A 130 -2.18 -10.37 -4.20
N THR A 131 -2.64 -10.20 -2.96
CA THR A 131 -3.83 -10.88 -2.43
C THR A 131 -5.11 -10.51 -3.18
N MET A 132 -5.19 -9.32 -3.80
CA MET A 132 -6.31 -8.96 -4.67
C MET A 132 -6.32 -9.81 -5.94
N LEU A 133 -5.15 -10.03 -6.54
CA LEU A 133 -5.01 -10.84 -7.75
C LEU A 133 -5.09 -12.34 -7.46
N MET A 134 -4.57 -12.80 -6.31
CA MET A 134 -4.70 -14.20 -5.88
C MET A 134 -6.18 -14.62 -5.72
N TRP A 135 -7.04 -13.70 -5.28
CA TRP A 135 -8.48 -13.96 -5.17
C TRP A 135 -9.20 -13.89 -6.51
N SER A 136 -8.73 -13.04 -7.43
CA SER A 136 -9.44 -12.74 -8.68
C SER A 136 -9.50 -13.95 -9.62
N SER A 137 -10.62 -14.07 -10.32
CA SER A 137 -10.82 -15.05 -11.39
C SER A 137 -11.49 -14.37 -12.60
N ASP A 138 -11.62 -15.08 -13.72
CA ASP A 138 -12.30 -14.56 -14.92
C ASP A 138 -13.74 -14.10 -14.66
N LYS A 139 -14.41 -14.72 -13.69
CA LYS A 139 -15.80 -14.42 -13.33
C LYS A 139 -15.92 -13.47 -12.15
N GLU A 140 -14.94 -13.44 -11.27
CA GLU A 140 -14.96 -12.65 -10.05
C GLU A 140 -13.96 -11.52 -10.15
N LYS A 141 -14.47 -10.29 -10.15
CA LYS A 141 -13.66 -9.08 -10.24
C LYS A 141 -12.87 -8.88 -8.94
N ARG A 142 -11.87 -8.01 -9.00
CA ARG A 142 -11.04 -7.61 -7.87
C ARG A 142 -11.90 -7.26 -6.64
N ALA A 143 -11.73 -8.00 -5.56
CA ALA A 143 -12.39 -7.73 -4.30
C ALA A 143 -11.57 -6.75 -3.47
N SER A 144 -12.23 -5.80 -2.81
CA SER A 144 -11.56 -4.94 -1.85
C SER A 144 -11.16 -5.72 -0.59
N MET A 145 -10.14 -5.23 0.12
CA MET A 145 -9.68 -5.81 1.37
C MET A 145 -10.83 -6.01 2.36
N ASP A 146 -11.69 -5.01 2.54
CA ASP A 146 -12.82 -5.08 3.48
C ASP A 146 -13.81 -6.21 3.14
N LYS A 147 -14.11 -6.43 1.85
CA LYS A 147 -14.97 -7.54 1.42
C LYS A 147 -14.34 -8.90 1.73
N LEU A 148 -13.04 -9.02 1.50
CA LEU A 148 -12.31 -10.26 1.80
C LEU A 148 -12.20 -10.50 3.30
N CYS A 149 -11.89 -9.48 4.09
CA CYS A 149 -11.89 -9.56 5.55
C CYS A 149 -13.23 -10.07 6.07
N LYS A 150 -14.32 -9.48 5.61
CA LYS A 150 -15.68 -9.91 5.97
C LYS A 150 -15.95 -11.38 5.59
N ALA A 151 -15.59 -11.79 4.37
CA ALA A 151 -15.76 -13.17 3.91
C ALA A 151 -14.92 -14.17 4.71
N PHE A 152 -13.74 -13.77 5.17
CA PHE A 152 -12.81 -14.60 5.93
C PHE A 152 -13.07 -14.55 7.46
N GLY A 153 -13.97 -13.73 7.94
CA GLY A 153 -14.18 -13.50 9.37
C GLY A 153 -12.99 -12.80 10.03
N ILE A 154 -12.29 -11.95 9.30
CA ILE A 154 -11.22 -11.07 9.77
C ILE A 154 -11.83 -9.70 10.06
N GLN A 155 -11.37 -9.01 11.10
CA GLN A 155 -11.84 -7.67 11.42
C GLN A 155 -11.62 -6.70 10.26
N GLY A 156 -12.66 -6.01 9.81
CA GLY A 156 -12.62 -5.02 8.75
C GLY A 156 -11.96 -3.70 9.17
N LYS A 157 -11.98 -2.72 8.25
CA LYS A 157 -11.27 -1.44 8.41
C LYS A 157 -11.89 -0.45 9.40
N GLY A 158 -13.09 -0.68 9.92
CA GLY A 158 -13.81 0.29 10.71
C GLY A 158 -14.20 1.53 9.90
N ASP A 159 -14.26 2.70 10.57
CA ASP A 159 -14.74 3.96 9.97
C ASP A 159 -13.63 4.78 9.28
N PHE A 160 -12.38 4.30 9.24
CA PHE A 160 -11.25 4.98 8.61
C PHE A 160 -10.86 4.30 7.30
N ASP A 161 -10.70 5.09 6.25
CA ASP A 161 -10.27 4.60 4.93
C ASP A 161 -9.18 5.47 4.31
N GLY A 162 -8.60 5.00 3.19
CA GLY A 162 -7.50 5.67 2.52
C GLY A 162 -7.82 7.08 2.00
N SER A 163 -9.10 7.42 1.82
CA SER A 163 -9.51 8.77 1.40
C SER A 163 -9.34 9.81 2.50
N MET A 164 -9.32 9.37 3.75
CA MET A 164 -9.19 10.23 4.93
C MET A 164 -7.73 10.53 5.29
N VAL A 165 -6.78 9.84 4.69
CA VAL A 165 -5.34 9.97 5.01
C VAL A 165 -4.83 11.38 4.83
N ALA A 166 -5.12 12.03 3.70
CA ALA A 166 -4.63 13.36 3.39
C ALA A 166 -5.11 14.43 4.38
N ASP A 167 -6.36 14.32 4.83
CA ASP A 167 -6.97 15.26 5.78
C ASP A 167 -6.53 14.97 7.23
N THR A 168 -6.27 13.70 7.56
CA THR A 168 -5.92 13.29 8.93
C THR A 168 -4.42 13.45 9.21
N TRP A 169 -3.57 13.18 8.23
CA TRP A 169 -2.11 13.19 8.41
C TRP A 169 -1.56 14.46 9.08
N PRO A 170 -1.98 15.68 8.72
CA PRO A 170 -1.44 16.90 9.33
C PRO A 170 -1.78 17.07 10.82
N THR A 171 -2.85 16.45 11.30
CA THR A 171 -3.39 16.65 12.66
C THR A 171 -3.20 15.43 13.55
N ASP A 172 -3.25 14.22 12.99
CA ASP A 172 -3.13 12.96 13.72
C ASP A 172 -2.36 11.92 12.88
N PRO A 173 -1.04 12.07 12.74
CA PRO A 173 -0.21 11.11 12.01
C PRO A 173 -0.28 9.70 12.60
N GLN A 174 -0.43 9.58 13.93
CA GLN A 174 -0.46 8.27 14.59
C GLN A 174 -1.66 7.44 14.16
N LYS A 175 -2.83 8.06 14.03
CA LYS A 175 -4.03 7.39 13.54
C LYS A 175 -3.84 6.82 12.12
N VAL A 176 -3.13 7.54 11.27
CA VAL A 176 -2.81 7.06 9.90
C VAL A 176 -1.83 5.89 9.95
N ILE A 177 -0.81 5.97 10.82
CA ILE A 177 0.17 4.89 11.00
C ILE A 177 -0.53 3.64 11.54
N ASP A 178 -1.39 3.77 12.54
CA ASP A 178 -2.12 2.64 13.13
C ASP A 178 -3.03 1.98 12.09
N TYR A 179 -3.74 2.76 11.29
CA TYR A 179 -4.54 2.26 10.16
C TYR A 179 -3.68 1.49 9.15
N CYS A 180 -2.54 2.04 8.75
CA CYS A 180 -1.61 1.39 7.82
C CYS A 180 -1.05 0.08 8.42
N ALA A 181 -0.71 0.07 9.71
CA ALA A 181 -0.24 -1.12 10.41
C ALA A 181 -1.31 -2.22 10.48
N ASP A 182 -2.56 -1.84 10.67
CA ASP A 182 -3.69 -2.78 10.65
C ASP A 182 -3.92 -3.38 9.26
N ASP A 183 -3.72 -2.61 8.19
CA ASP A 183 -3.79 -3.13 6.83
C ASP A 183 -2.68 -4.18 6.56
N VAL A 184 -1.48 -4.03 7.14
CA VAL A 184 -0.42 -5.06 7.10
C VAL A 184 -0.88 -6.36 7.78
N ARG A 185 -1.47 -6.26 8.98
CA ARG A 185 -1.98 -7.42 9.73
C ARG A 185 -3.08 -8.15 8.97
N ARG A 186 -4.06 -7.40 8.42
CA ARG A 186 -5.15 -7.94 7.58
C ARG A 186 -4.61 -8.62 6.33
N THR A 187 -3.65 -8.01 5.67
CA THR A 187 -3.01 -8.58 4.47
C THR A 187 -2.32 -9.91 4.79
N ARG A 188 -1.60 -9.98 5.91
CA ARG A 188 -0.98 -11.22 6.40
C ARG A 188 -2.01 -12.32 6.62
N ASP A 189 -3.08 -12.02 7.33
CA ASP A 189 -4.16 -13.00 7.61
C ASP A 189 -4.85 -13.47 6.33
N MET A 190 -5.12 -12.56 5.41
CA MET A 190 -5.68 -12.92 4.09
C MET A 190 -4.72 -13.80 3.29
N PHE A 191 -3.43 -13.46 3.27
CA PHE A 191 -2.42 -14.25 2.55
C PHE A 191 -2.32 -15.67 3.10
N LYS A 192 -2.25 -15.84 4.42
CA LYS A 192 -2.27 -17.17 5.08
C LYS A 192 -3.51 -17.97 4.70
N ARG A 193 -4.70 -17.33 4.67
CA ARG A 193 -5.92 -18.01 4.21
C ARG A 193 -5.83 -18.46 2.77
N MET A 194 -5.32 -17.62 1.88
CA MET A 194 -5.22 -17.93 0.45
C MET A 194 -4.15 -18.95 0.13
N THR A 195 -3.15 -19.12 0.98
CA THR A 195 -2.11 -20.16 0.87
C THR A 195 -2.44 -21.40 1.67
N PHE A 196 -3.66 -21.50 2.23
CA PHE A 196 -4.13 -22.63 3.05
C PHE A 196 -3.31 -22.85 4.33
N ASP A 197 -2.59 -21.84 4.78
CA ASP A 197 -1.90 -21.84 6.08
C ASP A 197 -2.87 -21.39 7.19
N PHE A 198 -3.53 -22.35 7.81
CA PHE A 198 -4.53 -22.11 8.87
C PHE A 198 -3.96 -22.25 10.29
N GLY A 199 -2.64 -22.45 10.44
CA GLY A 199 -2.02 -22.80 11.72
C GLY A 199 -2.07 -21.70 12.77
N GLN A 200 -1.59 -20.52 12.47
CA GLN A 200 -1.63 -19.35 13.35
C GLN A 200 -1.95 -18.10 12.56
N MET A 201 -3.19 -17.66 12.61
CA MET A 201 -3.56 -16.36 12.09
C MET A 201 -3.32 -15.30 13.14
N SER A 202 -2.82 -14.15 12.72
CA SER A 202 -2.63 -13.01 13.59
C SER A 202 -3.91 -12.59 14.22
N PHE A 203 -4.29 -11.95 15.03
CA PHE A 203 -5.35 -11.78 16.00
C PHE A 203 -6.61 -11.05 15.52
N LEU A 204 -6.66 -10.58 14.30
CA LEU A 204 -7.80 -9.81 13.80
C LEU A 204 -8.95 -10.73 13.35
N LYS A 205 -9.57 -11.43 14.30
CA LYS A 205 -10.83 -12.13 14.05
C LYS A 205 -11.99 -11.18 14.35
N ALA A 206 -13.02 -11.21 13.51
CA ALA A 206 -14.27 -10.55 13.85
C ALA A 206 -14.88 -11.23 15.08
N ALA A 207 -15.31 -10.43 16.05
CA ALA A 207 -16.03 -10.88 17.24
C ALA A 207 -17.46 -11.33 16.87
#